data_1f3b5f33f2ef5e32856e15e6aa3b2ae7
#
_entry.id   1f3b5f33f2ef5e32856e15e6aa3b2ae7
#
_cell.length_a   1.000
_cell.length_b   1.000
_cell.length_c   1.000
_cell.angle_alpha   90.00
_cell.angle_beta   90.00
_cell.angle_gamma   90.00
#
_symmetry.space_group_name_H-M   'P 1'
#
loop_
_entity.id
_entity.type
_entity.pdbx_description
1 polymer ?
#
loop_
_entity_poly.entity_id
_entity_poly.type
_entity_poly.pdbx_seq_one_letter_code
_entity_poly.pdbx_strand_id
1 'polypeptide(L)'
;MWCATFLVVSMDVKFSYPKFFLLYVILGYMYIVHARCIGIVGVGIVISVIILCRNKKSIIAGAIAIAVLGVMYFANNAIKDYIIGSFYGNSETSGINNVGLDSGTVISYLTKAFTNIGMLFKSLTTKSAYVFLMSGFSIIPAVFMCVSKIVRLIKERRDELLVSHIWCVTAFMASLALCSLQMMDWSVRKDLAVYSRYFENAGGPLLMLGIIYLIEASPKIRLSVIAGYVINLLVMPHVLYYIYNAGGYFNSVCSPAFGALYDNTGSTETLGRLIFGIESFFIMIPIACIVINEKKFTTIFTIAMYGVMYIIINIAGRGYLLDYREALDNRLEPMRTIIESEENAKVYYLCESIRDDSVEILQYMLYSSKIQVVEDETEVTGDAAYILSDKMIVANDDAIYNVMYQRDGVYLYKYERVN
;
A
#
# COMPACT_ATOMS: atom_id res chain seq x y z
N MET A 1 -8.74 7.49 1.17
CA MET A 1 -8.24 8.67 0.42
C MET A 1 -9.35 9.44 -0.30
N TRP A 2 -10.22 8.81 -1.11
CA TRP A 2 -11.30 9.49 -1.85
C TRP A 2 -12.23 10.31 -0.96
N CYS A 3 -12.69 9.74 0.17
CA CYS A 3 -13.55 10.47 1.13
C CYS A 3 -12.85 11.72 1.71
N ALA A 4 -11.57 11.61 2.06
CA ALA A 4 -10.81 12.75 2.54
C ALA A 4 -10.67 13.84 1.47
N THR A 5 -10.38 13.45 0.23
CA THR A 5 -10.32 14.37 -0.92
C THR A 5 -11.66 15.06 -1.16
N PHE A 6 -12.76 14.32 -1.15
CA PHE A 6 -14.10 14.89 -1.30
C PHE A 6 -14.41 15.93 -0.21
N LEU A 7 -14.03 15.64 1.04
CA LEU A 7 -14.23 16.57 2.14
C LEU A 7 -13.38 17.85 1.97
N VAL A 8 -12.12 17.70 1.58
CA VAL A 8 -11.22 18.85 1.32
C VAL A 8 -11.79 19.71 0.20
N VAL A 9 -12.17 19.13 -0.95
CA VAL A 9 -12.79 19.85 -2.07
C VAL A 9 -14.06 20.55 -1.63
N SER A 10 -14.93 19.86 -0.90
CA SER A 10 -16.19 20.41 -0.41
C SER A 10 -16.00 21.59 0.56
N MET A 11 -14.97 21.54 1.42
CA MET A 11 -14.63 22.63 2.34
C MET A 11 -13.89 23.79 1.68
N ASP A 12 -13.17 23.51 0.60
CA ASP A 12 -12.52 24.54 -0.22
C ASP A 12 -13.55 25.45 -0.90
N VAL A 13 -14.70 24.86 -1.31
CA VAL A 13 -15.85 25.62 -1.84
C VAL A 13 -16.65 26.30 -0.73
N LYS A 14 -17.01 25.55 0.32
CA LYS A 14 -17.82 26.05 1.45
C LYS A 14 -17.43 25.35 2.74
N PHE A 15 -16.85 26.10 3.67
CA PHE A 15 -16.45 25.57 4.98
C PHE A 15 -17.66 25.05 5.78
N SER A 16 -17.46 23.92 6.47
CA SER A 16 -18.44 23.31 7.38
C SER A 16 -17.71 22.58 8.50
N TYR A 17 -18.03 22.87 9.77
CA TYR A 17 -17.45 22.21 10.92
C TYR A 17 -17.71 20.67 10.94
N PRO A 18 -18.93 20.16 10.64
CA PRO A 18 -19.12 18.71 10.55
C PRO A 18 -18.19 18.03 9.54
N LYS A 19 -18.00 18.63 8.36
CA LYS A 19 -17.06 18.09 7.35
C LYS A 19 -15.62 18.18 7.83
N PHE A 20 -15.26 19.23 8.56
CA PHE A 20 -13.95 19.41 9.13
C PHE A 20 -13.62 18.31 10.15
N PHE A 21 -14.50 18.04 11.10
CA PHE A 21 -14.31 16.96 12.06
C PHE A 21 -14.35 15.58 11.40
N LEU A 22 -15.25 15.37 10.44
CA LEU A 22 -15.30 14.11 9.69
C LEU A 22 -14.00 13.84 8.92
N LEU A 23 -13.33 14.89 8.41
CA LEU A 23 -12.00 14.74 7.80
C LEU A 23 -11.00 14.13 8.80
N TYR A 24 -10.97 14.61 10.04
CA TYR A 24 -10.06 14.09 11.05
C TYR A 24 -10.40 12.65 11.48
N VAL A 25 -11.68 12.30 11.55
CA VAL A 25 -12.10 10.91 11.78
C VAL A 25 -11.60 10.01 10.66
N ILE A 26 -11.71 10.45 9.39
CA ILE A 26 -11.22 9.67 8.25
C ILE A 26 -9.69 9.56 8.27
N LEU A 27 -8.97 10.65 8.58
CA LEU A 27 -7.51 10.63 8.69
C LEU A 27 -7.06 9.70 9.82
N GLY A 28 -7.72 9.73 10.97
CA GLY A 28 -7.46 8.83 12.07
C GLY A 28 -7.74 7.37 11.71
N TYR A 29 -8.86 7.10 11.04
CA TYR A 29 -9.19 5.77 10.54
C TYR A 29 -8.14 5.26 9.53
N MET A 30 -7.68 6.11 8.59
CA MET A 30 -6.62 5.74 7.66
C MET A 30 -5.33 5.36 8.39
N TYR A 31 -4.97 6.07 9.47
CA TYR A 31 -3.82 5.74 10.31
C TYR A 31 -4.00 4.41 11.05
N ILE A 32 -5.18 4.17 11.62
CA ILE A 32 -5.52 2.93 12.32
C ILE A 32 -5.40 1.72 11.39
N VAL A 33 -5.96 1.83 10.17
CA VAL A 33 -5.90 0.77 9.16
C VAL A 33 -4.45 0.55 8.71
N HIS A 34 -3.68 1.63 8.55
CA HIS A 34 -2.30 1.53 8.11
C HIS A 34 -1.43 2.68 8.63
N ALA A 35 -0.53 2.39 9.57
CA ALA A 35 0.34 3.38 10.20
C ALA A 35 1.17 4.21 9.19
N ARG A 36 1.45 3.66 8.01
CA ARG A 36 2.19 4.37 6.93
C ARG A 36 1.39 5.49 6.27
N CYS A 37 0.08 5.59 6.53
CA CYS A 37 -0.71 6.75 6.14
C CYS A 37 -0.36 8.02 6.95
N ILE A 38 0.60 7.95 7.88
CA ILE A 38 1.06 9.09 8.69
C ILE A 38 1.46 10.29 7.83
N GLY A 39 2.05 10.07 6.65
CA GLY A 39 2.37 11.14 5.70
C GLY A 39 1.12 11.88 5.22
N ILE A 40 0.06 11.15 4.89
CA ILE A 40 -1.23 11.73 4.47
C ILE A 40 -1.89 12.45 5.64
N VAL A 41 -1.82 11.89 6.85
CA VAL A 41 -2.35 12.52 8.06
C VAL A 41 -1.65 13.85 8.34
N GLY A 42 -0.32 13.88 8.27
CA GLY A 42 0.47 15.10 8.43
C GLY A 42 0.08 16.19 7.41
N VAL A 43 -0.04 15.81 6.14
CA VAL A 43 -0.55 16.71 5.10
C VAL A 43 -1.98 17.17 5.41
N GLY A 44 -2.86 16.26 5.86
CA GLY A 44 -4.23 16.60 6.25
C GLY A 44 -4.32 17.63 7.37
N ILE A 45 -3.43 17.55 8.36
CA ILE A 45 -3.33 18.54 9.44
C ILE A 45 -2.93 19.90 8.86
N VAL A 46 -1.89 19.96 8.03
CA VAL A 46 -1.43 21.23 7.40
C VAL A 46 -2.54 21.85 6.55
N ILE A 47 -3.20 21.04 5.71
CA ILE A 47 -4.30 21.49 4.86
C ILE A 47 -5.48 22.01 5.68
N SER A 48 -5.83 21.36 6.77
CA SER A 48 -6.92 21.80 7.63
C SER A 48 -6.62 23.12 8.33
N VAL A 49 -5.37 23.36 8.72
CA VAL A 49 -4.93 24.68 9.23
C VAL A 49 -5.09 25.76 8.15
N ILE A 50 -4.68 25.48 6.92
CA ILE A 50 -4.85 26.40 5.79
C ILE A 50 -6.34 26.71 5.57
N ILE A 51 -7.21 25.69 5.61
CA ILE A 51 -8.67 25.87 5.48
C ILE A 51 -9.23 26.77 6.60
N LEU A 52 -8.83 26.54 7.86
CA LEU A 52 -9.28 27.36 8.99
C LEU A 52 -8.84 28.81 8.86
N CYS A 53 -7.55 29.05 8.56
CA CYS A 53 -6.99 30.39 8.39
C CYS A 53 -7.68 31.15 7.26
N ARG A 54 -7.88 30.49 6.12
CA ARG A 54 -8.52 31.05 4.94
C ARG A 54 -9.97 31.45 5.19
N ASN A 55 -10.71 30.64 5.92
CA ASN A 55 -12.09 30.88 6.27
C ASN A 55 -12.24 31.74 7.54
N LYS A 56 -11.16 32.27 8.11
CA LYS A 56 -11.15 33.06 9.36
C LYS A 56 -11.90 32.32 10.50
N LYS A 57 -11.68 31.00 10.59
CA LYS A 57 -12.29 30.16 11.63
C LYS A 57 -11.36 30.01 12.81
N SER A 58 -11.95 29.62 13.95
CA SER A 58 -11.20 29.47 15.19
C SER A 58 -10.14 28.37 15.08
N ILE A 59 -8.91 28.67 15.43
CA ILE A 59 -7.80 27.70 15.54
C ILE A 59 -8.10 26.66 16.64
N ILE A 60 -8.96 26.99 17.62
CA ILE A 60 -9.40 26.05 18.66
C ILE A 60 -10.04 24.82 18.04
N ALA A 61 -10.82 24.97 16.95
CA ALA A 61 -11.37 23.83 16.23
C ALA A 61 -10.28 22.89 15.70
N GLY A 62 -9.15 23.44 15.22
CA GLY A 62 -7.98 22.66 14.82
C GLY A 62 -7.33 21.93 16.00
N ALA A 63 -7.18 22.61 17.14
CA ALA A 63 -6.62 22.00 18.34
C ALA A 63 -7.49 20.83 18.86
N ILE A 64 -8.82 21.00 18.87
CA ILE A 64 -9.77 19.94 19.24
C ILE A 64 -9.65 18.75 18.27
N ALA A 65 -9.58 19.01 16.98
CA ALA A 65 -9.46 17.97 15.96
C ALA A 65 -8.14 17.20 16.08
N ILE A 66 -7.03 17.88 16.38
CA ILE A 66 -5.74 17.23 16.67
C ILE A 66 -5.83 16.39 17.95
N ALA A 67 -6.51 16.88 18.99
CA ALA A 67 -6.74 16.10 20.20
C ALA A 67 -7.53 14.82 19.90
N VAL A 68 -8.55 14.86 19.03
CA VAL A 68 -9.28 13.66 18.56
C VAL A 68 -8.34 12.67 17.90
N LEU A 69 -7.44 13.11 17.01
CA LEU A 69 -6.41 12.23 16.42
C LEU A 69 -5.50 11.62 17.48
N GLY A 70 -5.11 12.40 18.48
CA GLY A 70 -4.32 11.91 19.61
C GLY A 70 -5.06 10.80 20.38
N VAL A 71 -6.33 11.00 20.69
CA VAL A 71 -7.17 9.97 21.33
C VAL A 71 -7.25 8.71 20.46
N MET A 72 -7.49 8.86 19.16
CA MET A 72 -7.53 7.71 18.24
C MET A 72 -6.20 6.98 18.17
N TYR A 73 -5.06 7.70 18.19
CA TYR A 73 -3.73 7.11 18.23
C TYR A 73 -3.50 6.27 19.49
N PHE A 74 -3.78 6.83 20.67
CA PHE A 74 -3.60 6.12 21.94
C PHE A 74 -4.56 4.92 22.06
N ALA A 75 -5.83 5.10 21.67
CA ALA A 75 -6.78 4.01 21.66
C ALA A 75 -6.36 2.87 20.73
N ASN A 76 -5.85 3.20 19.53
CA ASN A 76 -5.35 2.20 18.60
C ASN A 76 -4.14 1.44 19.17
N ASN A 77 -3.19 2.12 19.81
CA ASN A 77 -2.05 1.47 20.42
C ASN A 77 -2.47 0.55 21.56
N ALA A 78 -3.37 1.02 22.45
CA ALA A 78 -3.90 0.19 23.52
C ALA A 78 -4.62 -1.07 23.00
N ILE A 79 -5.41 -0.94 21.92
CA ILE A 79 -6.07 -2.08 21.28
C ILE A 79 -5.04 -3.03 20.66
N LYS A 80 -4.04 -2.49 19.98
CA LYS A 80 -2.94 -3.30 19.42
C LYS A 80 -2.19 -4.06 20.50
N ASP A 81 -1.79 -3.39 21.56
CA ASP A 81 -1.07 -4.02 22.67
C ASP A 81 -1.89 -5.13 23.31
N TYR A 82 -3.21 -4.89 23.49
CA TYR A 82 -4.12 -5.90 23.99
C TYR A 82 -4.23 -7.11 23.03
N ILE A 83 -4.39 -6.87 21.74
CA ILE A 83 -4.49 -7.95 20.74
C ILE A 83 -3.17 -8.71 20.66
N ILE A 84 -2.04 -8.01 20.54
CA ILE A 84 -0.70 -8.62 20.48
C ILE A 84 -0.43 -9.43 21.74
N GLY A 85 -0.63 -8.86 22.92
CA GLY A 85 -0.43 -9.56 24.18
C GLY A 85 -1.35 -10.76 24.35
N SER A 86 -2.58 -10.69 23.82
CA SER A 86 -3.52 -11.81 23.84
C SER A 86 -3.17 -12.93 22.87
N PHE A 87 -2.48 -12.61 21.75
CA PHE A 87 -2.14 -13.54 20.68
C PHE A 87 -0.76 -14.15 20.83
N TYR A 88 0.24 -13.32 21.19
CA TYR A 88 1.64 -13.72 21.30
C TYR A 88 2.10 -13.97 22.76
N GLY A 89 1.25 -13.69 23.74
CA GLY A 89 1.65 -13.76 25.15
C GLY A 89 2.73 -12.74 25.49
N ASN A 90 3.67 -13.14 26.34
CA ASN A 90 4.83 -12.34 26.74
C ASN A 90 6.10 -12.69 25.95
N SER A 91 5.97 -13.41 24.81
CA SER A 91 7.12 -13.86 24.06
C SER A 91 7.85 -12.68 23.39
N GLU A 92 9.18 -12.77 23.30
CA GLU A 92 9.99 -11.77 22.60
C GLU A 92 9.66 -11.66 21.11
N THR A 93 9.05 -12.68 20.52
CA THR A 93 8.51 -12.69 19.15
C THR A 93 7.42 -11.63 18.94
N SER A 94 6.77 -11.13 20.00
CA SER A 94 5.89 -9.95 19.95
C SER A 94 6.60 -8.71 19.39
N GLY A 95 7.91 -8.62 19.52
CA GLY A 95 8.73 -7.53 18.97
C GLY A 95 8.82 -7.53 17.43
N ILE A 96 8.65 -8.68 16.77
CA ILE A 96 8.74 -8.80 15.30
C ILE A 96 7.63 -8.01 14.61
N ASN A 97 6.49 -7.84 15.25
CA ASN A 97 5.34 -7.10 14.69
C ASN A 97 5.28 -5.61 15.05
N ASN A 98 6.15 -5.13 15.91
CA ASN A 98 6.32 -3.70 16.13
C ASN A 98 7.08 -3.02 14.98
N VAL A 99 6.72 -3.36 13.72
CA VAL A 99 7.02 -2.50 12.57
C VAL A 99 6.13 -1.25 12.66
N GLY A 100 5.92 -0.77 13.89
CA GLY A 100 5.41 0.54 14.17
C GLY A 100 6.43 1.58 13.70
N LEU A 101 5.95 2.72 13.22
CA LEU A 101 6.77 3.92 13.06
C LEU A 101 7.05 4.48 14.49
N ASP A 102 7.84 3.76 15.27
CA ASP A 102 8.42 4.32 16.46
C ASP A 102 9.45 5.41 16.10
N SER A 103 9.76 6.26 17.03
CA SER A 103 10.71 7.37 16.79
C SER A 103 12.09 6.87 16.40
N GLY A 104 12.53 5.72 16.93
CA GLY A 104 13.81 5.09 16.63
C GLY A 104 13.86 4.61 15.18
N THR A 105 12.81 3.97 14.70
CA THR A 105 12.67 3.50 13.31
C THR A 105 12.65 4.66 12.34
N VAL A 106 11.92 5.74 12.63
CA VAL A 106 11.91 6.94 11.76
C VAL A 106 13.30 7.58 11.68
N ILE A 107 13.98 7.75 12.82
CA ILE A 107 15.34 8.30 12.86
C ILE A 107 16.31 7.41 12.09
N SER A 108 16.20 6.09 12.22
CA SER A 108 17.01 5.12 11.47
C SER A 108 16.83 5.27 9.96
N TYR A 109 15.59 5.37 9.47
CA TYR A 109 15.33 5.60 8.04
C TYR A 109 15.87 6.93 7.55
N LEU A 110 15.70 8.01 8.30
CA LEU A 110 16.25 9.31 7.95
C LEU A 110 17.79 9.27 7.93
N THR A 111 18.41 8.70 8.94
CA THR A 111 19.87 8.54 8.99
C THR A 111 20.37 7.74 7.81
N LYS A 112 19.73 6.60 7.48
CA LYS A 112 20.07 5.77 6.31
C LYS A 112 19.91 6.55 5.00
N ALA A 113 18.90 7.39 4.87
CA ALA A 113 18.67 8.23 3.69
C ALA A 113 19.75 9.31 3.54
N PHE A 114 20.15 9.96 4.63
CA PHE A 114 21.21 10.97 4.58
C PHE A 114 22.60 10.38 4.32
N THR A 115 22.87 9.19 4.86
CA THR A 115 24.14 8.47 4.62
C THR A 115 24.23 7.85 3.23
N ASN A 116 23.07 7.49 2.63
CA ASN A 116 22.97 6.83 1.32
C ASN A 116 21.98 7.54 0.38
N ILE A 117 22.21 8.82 0.15
CA ILE A 117 21.32 9.66 -0.66
C ILE A 117 21.11 9.11 -2.09
N GLY A 118 22.11 8.43 -2.64
CA GLY A 118 22.04 7.76 -3.95
C GLY A 118 20.99 6.63 -3.96
N MET A 119 20.88 5.86 -2.88
CA MET A 119 19.85 4.81 -2.75
C MET A 119 18.44 5.43 -2.65
N LEU A 120 18.28 6.53 -1.94
CA LEU A 120 17.01 7.25 -1.87
C LEU A 120 16.58 7.75 -3.25
N PHE A 121 17.48 8.41 -4.00
CA PHE A 121 17.20 8.85 -5.37
C PHE A 121 16.85 7.69 -6.29
N LYS A 122 17.57 6.59 -6.19
CA LYS A 122 17.31 5.37 -6.94
C LYS A 122 15.91 4.82 -6.63
N SER A 123 15.56 4.71 -5.34
CA SER A 123 14.24 4.27 -4.88
C SER A 123 13.12 5.21 -5.36
N LEU A 124 13.32 6.51 -5.29
CA LEU A 124 12.35 7.49 -5.79
C LEU A 124 12.17 7.39 -7.30
N THR A 125 13.25 7.24 -8.05
CA THR A 125 13.23 7.14 -9.52
C THR A 125 12.49 5.90 -9.97
N THR A 126 12.77 4.72 -9.38
CA THR A 126 12.13 3.47 -9.77
C THR A 126 10.62 3.47 -9.45
N LYS A 127 10.24 4.00 -8.29
CA LYS A 127 8.82 4.15 -7.93
C LYS A 127 8.11 5.20 -8.77
N SER A 128 8.79 6.28 -9.16
CA SER A 128 8.23 7.27 -10.09
C SER A 128 8.00 6.68 -11.48
N ALA A 129 8.93 5.86 -11.99
CA ALA A 129 8.75 5.16 -13.27
C ALA A 129 7.53 4.22 -13.21
N TYR A 130 7.37 3.48 -12.11
CA TYR A 130 6.17 2.68 -11.87
C TYR A 130 4.89 3.52 -11.91
N VAL A 131 4.89 4.67 -11.22
CA VAL A 131 3.73 5.58 -11.19
C VAL A 131 3.40 6.10 -12.59
N PHE A 132 4.38 6.46 -13.39
CA PHE A 132 4.15 6.92 -14.76
C PHE A 132 3.52 5.84 -15.62
N LEU A 133 4.04 4.62 -15.56
CA LEU A 133 3.48 3.47 -16.25
C LEU A 133 2.02 3.20 -15.81
N MET A 134 1.78 3.05 -14.52
CA MET A 134 0.46 2.67 -14.00
C MET A 134 -0.59 3.77 -14.13
N SER A 135 -0.18 5.04 -14.17
CA SER A 135 -1.07 6.16 -14.40
C SER A 135 -1.33 6.44 -15.89
N GLY A 136 -0.72 5.69 -16.81
CA GLY A 136 -0.74 6.01 -18.24
C GLY A 136 -0.26 7.45 -18.49
N PHE A 137 0.76 7.86 -17.76
CA PHE A 137 1.34 9.22 -17.78
C PHE A 137 0.41 10.38 -17.37
N SER A 138 -0.84 10.12 -16.97
CA SER A 138 -1.79 11.19 -16.56
C SER A 138 -1.35 11.93 -15.30
N ILE A 139 -0.47 11.34 -14.49
CA ILE A 139 0.13 12.00 -13.31
C ILE A 139 0.94 13.25 -13.71
N ILE A 140 1.56 13.25 -14.88
CA ILE A 140 2.40 14.37 -15.35
C ILE A 140 1.59 15.65 -15.54
N PRO A 141 0.52 15.66 -16.38
CA PRO A 141 -0.33 16.83 -16.50
C PRO A 141 -1.00 17.21 -15.17
N ALA A 142 -1.34 16.23 -14.30
CA ALA A 142 -1.90 16.52 -12.99
C ALA A 142 -0.94 17.34 -12.14
N VAL A 143 0.29 16.87 -11.95
CA VAL A 143 1.30 17.56 -11.14
C VAL A 143 1.65 18.91 -11.76
N PHE A 144 1.89 18.96 -13.07
CA PHE A 144 2.23 20.21 -13.77
C PHE A 144 1.14 21.26 -13.62
N MET A 145 -0.12 20.88 -13.86
CA MET A 145 -1.25 21.81 -13.76
C MET A 145 -1.52 22.22 -12.31
N CYS A 146 -1.41 21.29 -11.36
CA CYS A 146 -1.57 21.63 -9.95
C CYS A 146 -0.49 22.64 -9.51
N VAL A 147 0.78 22.40 -9.84
CA VAL A 147 1.87 23.32 -9.52
C VAL A 147 1.67 24.68 -10.21
N SER A 148 1.33 24.67 -11.49
CA SER A 148 1.04 25.90 -12.26
C SER A 148 -0.11 26.69 -11.65
N LYS A 149 -1.22 26.02 -11.27
CA LYS A 149 -2.36 26.67 -10.59
C LYS A 149 -1.98 27.21 -9.21
N ILE A 150 -1.21 26.49 -8.42
CA ILE A 150 -0.72 26.96 -7.11
C ILE A 150 0.09 28.25 -7.30
N VAL A 151 1.04 28.25 -8.23
CA VAL A 151 1.88 29.44 -8.50
C VAL A 151 1.02 30.62 -8.97
N ARG A 152 0.06 30.38 -9.86
CA ARG A 152 -0.84 31.41 -10.36
C ARG A 152 -1.75 31.96 -9.25
N LEU A 153 -2.33 31.10 -8.42
CA LEU A 153 -3.21 31.49 -7.32
C LEU A 153 -2.50 32.27 -6.25
N ILE A 154 -1.24 31.95 -5.95
CA ILE A 154 -0.40 32.77 -5.04
C ILE A 154 -0.18 34.16 -5.60
N LYS A 155 0.09 34.29 -6.93
CA LYS A 155 0.34 35.58 -7.60
C LYS A 155 -0.93 36.41 -7.77
N GLU A 156 -2.02 35.80 -8.18
CA GLU A 156 -3.27 36.47 -8.56
C GLU A 156 -4.29 36.56 -7.42
N ARG A 157 -3.99 35.97 -6.24
CA ARG A 157 -4.88 35.87 -5.06
C ARG A 157 -6.28 35.30 -5.37
N ARG A 158 -6.40 34.53 -6.44
CA ARG A 158 -7.63 33.86 -6.80
C ARG A 158 -7.68 32.50 -6.06
N ASP A 159 -8.79 32.31 -5.35
CA ASP A 159 -8.84 31.29 -4.29
C ASP A 159 -9.61 30.02 -4.65
N GLU A 160 -10.08 29.87 -5.87
CA GLU A 160 -10.94 28.73 -6.24
C GLU A 160 -10.15 27.42 -6.32
N LEU A 161 -10.53 26.44 -5.48
CA LEU A 161 -9.99 25.07 -5.42
C LEU A 161 -8.47 24.96 -5.16
N LEU A 162 -7.82 26.05 -4.65
CA LEU A 162 -6.40 26.06 -4.36
C LEU A 162 -6.02 24.94 -3.38
N VAL A 163 -6.75 24.85 -2.28
CA VAL A 163 -6.45 23.92 -1.19
C VAL A 163 -6.62 22.48 -1.65
N SER A 164 -7.63 22.24 -2.50
CA SER A 164 -7.87 20.91 -3.11
C SER A 164 -6.71 20.45 -3.99
N HIS A 165 -6.12 21.38 -4.78
CA HIS A 165 -4.96 21.07 -5.63
C HIS A 165 -3.71 20.79 -4.79
N ILE A 166 -3.47 21.62 -3.76
CA ILE A 166 -2.36 21.39 -2.82
C ILE A 166 -2.51 20.04 -2.15
N TRP A 167 -3.72 19.71 -1.67
CA TRP A 167 -4.01 18.43 -1.04
C TRP A 167 -3.65 17.23 -1.95
N CYS A 168 -4.17 17.21 -3.18
CA CYS A 168 -3.96 16.07 -4.08
C CYS A 168 -2.47 15.83 -4.38
N VAL A 169 -1.71 16.91 -4.64
CA VAL A 169 -0.27 16.80 -4.94
C VAL A 169 0.52 16.43 -3.69
N THR A 170 0.31 17.14 -2.58
CA THR A 170 1.15 16.95 -1.39
C THR A 170 0.87 15.62 -0.69
N ALA A 171 -0.38 15.15 -0.66
CA ALA A 171 -0.72 13.84 -0.11
C ALA A 171 -0.07 12.70 -0.91
N PHE A 172 -0.08 12.80 -2.24
CA PHE A 172 0.58 11.82 -3.10
C PHE A 172 2.10 11.87 -2.93
N MET A 173 2.71 13.07 -3.00
CA MET A 173 4.16 13.22 -2.86
C MET A 173 4.67 12.79 -1.48
N ALA A 174 3.94 13.08 -0.41
CA ALA A 174 4.28 12.61 0.93
C ALA A 174 4.25 11.08 1.02
N SER A 175 3.24 10.43 0.44
CA SER A 175 3.13 8.98 0.41
C SER A 175 4.25 8.34 -0.42
N LEU A 176 4.56 8.90 -1.60
CA LEU A 176 5.63 8.42 -2.47
C LEU A 176 7.01 8.59 -1.80
N ALA A 177 7.25 9.75 -1.19
CA ALA A 177 8.50 10.02 -0.48
C ALA A 177 8.69 9.10 0.72
N LEU A 178 7.65 8.91 1.54
CA LEU A 178 7.69 8.02 2.69
C LEU A 178 7.92 6.56 2.26
N CYS A 179 7.23 6.10 1.22
CA CYS A 179 7.43 4.77 0.67
C CYS A 179 8.85 4.60 0.10
N SER A 180 9.38 5.60 -0.59
CA SER A 180 10.73 5.57 -1.13
C SER A 180 11.80 5.55 -0.05
N LEU A 181 11.55 6.25 1.06
CA LEU A 181 12.43 6.27 2.23
C LEU A 181 12.45 4.91 2.95
N GLN A 182 11.29 4.32 3.20
CA GLN A 182 11.17 3.05 3.91
C GLN A 182 11.68 1.87 3.10
N MET A 183 11.48 1.89 1.78
CA MET A 183 11.78 0.80 0.85
C MET A 183 12.99 1.13 -0.02
N MET A 184 14.07 1.64 0.59
CA MET A 184 15.33 1.94 -0.13
C MET A 184 16.16 0.71 -0.42
N ASP A 185 16.13 -0.27 0.47
CA ASP A 185 16.97 -1.47 0.42
C ASP A 185 16.21 -2.61 -0.26
N TRP A 186 16.74 -3.08 -1.38
CA TRP A 186 16.15 -4.14 -2.21
C TRP A 186 16.92 -5.45 -2.13
N SER A 187 17.90 -5.55 -1.23
CA SER A 187 18.77 -6.72 -1.14
C SER A 187 18.04 -8.02 -0.86
N VAL A 188 16.91 -7.94 -0.17
CA VAL A 188 16.12 -9.11 0.23
C VAL A 188 14.92 -9.36 -0.68
N ARG A 189 14.32 -8.30 -1.25
CA ARG A 189 13.07 -8.37 -2.03
C ARG A 189 13.12 -7.46 -3.24
N LYS A 190 12.93 -8.05 -4.44
CA LYS A 190 12.96 -7.33 -5.72
C LYS A 190 11.82 -6.34 -5.91
N ASP A 191 10.64 -6.66 -5.39
CA ASP A 191 9.45 -5.83 -5.49
C ASP A 191 9.60 -4.49 -4.75
N LEU A 192 10.51 -4.37 -3.79
CA LEU A 192 10.76 -3.10 -3.10
C LEU A 192 11.21 -1.97 -4.04
N ALA A 193 11.78 -2.32 -5.20
CA ALA A 193 12.12 -1.34 -6.23
C ALA A 193 10.87 -0.60 -6.76
N VAL A 194 9.78 -1.32 -6.96
CA VAL A 194 8.51 -0.82 -7.52
C VAL A 194 7.35 -0.90 -6.53
N TYR A 195 7.66 -1.01 -5.25
CA TYR A 195 6.65 -1.17 -4.20
C TYR A 195 5.67 0.00 -4.19
N SER A 196 4.40 -0.28 -4.45
CA SER A 196 3.39 0.75 -4.73
C SER A 196 2.24 0.80 -3.73
N ARG A 197 2.00 -0.29 -3.01
CA ARG A 197 0.86 -0.48 -2.11
C ARG A 197 0.57 0.73 -1.19
N TYR A 198 1.58 1.50 -0.82
CA TYR A 198 1.41 2.60 0.14
C TYR A 198 1.08 3.95 -0.48
N PHE A 199 1.40 4.17 -1.76
CA PHE A 199 1.11 5.44 -2.42
C PHE A 199 0.02 5.35 -3.50
N GLU A 200 -0.33 4.17 -3.99
CA GLU A 200 -1.42 4.00 -4.97
C GLU A 200 -2.74 4.57 -4.46
N ASN A 201 -3.05 4.34 -3.19
CA ASN A 201 -4.26 4.87 -2.57
C ASN A 201 -4.32 6.41 -2.58
N ALA A 202 -3.17 7.08 -2.56
CA ALA A 202 -3.08 8.54 -2.65
C ALA A 202 -3.08 9.04 -4.10
N GLY A 203 -2.72 8.18 -5.06
CA GLY A 203 -2.63 8.52 -6.48
C GLY A 203 -3.97 8.75 -7.16
N GLY A 204 -5.03 8.04 -6.73
CA GLY A 204 -6.32 8.05 -7.42
C GLY A 204 -6.90 9.45 -7.70
N PRO A 205 -7.06 10.34 -6.71
CA PRO A 205 -7.55 11.70 -6.95
C PRO A 205 -6.67 12.52 -7.89
N LEU A 206 -5.33 12.36 -7.78
CA LEU A 206 -4.40 13.07 -8.66
C LEU A 206 -4.47 12.54 -10.09
N LEU A 207 -4.68 11.24 -10.26
CA LEU A 207 -4.88 10.57 -11.54
C LEU A 207 -6.11 11.10 -12.27
N MET A 208 -7.24 11.23 -11.56
CA MET A 208 -8.46 11.81 -12.11
C MET A 208 -8.26 13.26 -12.56
N LEU A 209 -7.57 14.07 -11.77
CA LEU A 209 -7.20 15.42 -12.17
C LEU A 209 -6.34 15.40 -13.44
N GLY A 210 -5.39 14.46 -13.54
CA GLY A 210 -4.53 14.31 -14.70
C GLY A 210 -5.31 14.02 -15.98
N ILE A 211 -6.28 13.12 -15.92
CA ILE A 211 -7.15 12.79 -17.06
C ILE A 211 -7.96 14.04 -17.48
N ILE A 212 -8.56 14.74 -16.51
CA ILE A 212 -9.31 15.98 -16.78
C ILE A 212 -8.41 17.00 -17.45
N TYR A 213 -7.21 17.22 -16.90
CA TYR A 213 -6.28 18.20 -17.48
C TYR A 213 -5.72 17.77 -18.84
N LEU A 214 -5.54 16.48 -19.09
CA LEU A 214 -5.13 15.98 -20.40
C LEU A 214 -6.18 16.32 -21.48
N ILE A 215 -7.48 16.21 -21.14
CA ILE A 215 -8.59 16.57 -22.00
C ILE A 215 -8.65 18.10 -22.26
N GLU A 216 -8.51 18.89 -21.20
CA GLU A 216 -8.68 20.34 -21.23
C GLU A 216 -7.40 21.11 -21.58
N ALA A 217 -6.26 20.43 -21.59
CA ALA A 217 -4.96 21.07 -21.68
C ALA A 217 -4.64 21.66 -23.06
N SER A 218 -3.81 22.67 -23.03
CA SER A 218 -3.16 23.18 -24.23
C SER A 218 -2.21 22.15 -24.85
N PRO A 219 -1.88 22.26 -26.16
CA PRO A 219 -0.90 21.39 -26.81
C PRO A 219 0.46 21.32 -26.07
N LYS A 220 0.87 22.41 -25.45
CA LYS A 220 2.12 22.46 -24.65
C LYS A 220 2.14 21.48 -23.47
N ILE A 221 1.00 21.34 -22.79
CA ILE A 221 0.88 20.43 -21.65
C ILE A 221 0.84 18.97 -22.13
N ARG A 222 0.15 18.73 -23.24
CA ARG A 222 0.15 17.40 -23.86
C ARG A 222 1.56 16.99 -24.32
N LEU A 223 2.35 17.95 -24.81
CA LEU A 223 3.76 17.72 -25.15
C LEU A 223 4.60 17.33 -23.93
N SER A 224 4.31 17.86 -22.74
CA SER A 224 5.00 17.47 -21.51
C SER A 224 4.79 16.00 -21.16
N VAL A 225 3.64 15.41 -21.50
CA VAL A 225 3.36 13.98 -21.33
C VAL A 225 4.25 13.16 -22.25
N ILE A 226 4.42 13.61 -23.51
CA ILE A 226 5.32 12.95 -24.49
C ILE A 226 6.77 12.99 -23.98
N ALA A 227 7.21 14.15 -23.45
CA ALA A 227 8.53 14.27 -22.85
C ALA A 227 8.71 13.33 -21.65
N GLY A 228 7.69 13.22 -20.78
CA GLY A 228 7.70 12.28 -19.66
C GLY A 228 7.78 10.81 -20.12
N TYR A 229 7.09 10.45 -21.19
CA TYR A 229 7.20 9.13 -21.82
C TYR A 229 8.64 8.84 -22.30
N VAL A 230 9.25 9.78 -23.01
CA VAL A 230 10.65 9.62 -23.46
C VAL A 230 11.60 9.44 -22.27
N ILE A 231 11.42 10.22 -21.20
CA ILE A 231 12.21 10.07 -19.97
C ILE A 231 11.99 8.66 -19.37
N ASN A 232 10.74 8.20 -19.31
CA ASN A 232 10.44 6.89 -18.75
C ASN A 232 11.03 5.75 -19.57
N LEU A 233 11.03 5.87 -20.90
CA LEU A 233 11.73 4.90 -21.79
C LEU A 233 13.24 4.79 -21.49
N LEU A 234 13.88 5.88 -21.06
CA LEU A 234 15.30 5.87 -20.68
C LEU A 234 15.50 5.28 -19.26
N VAL A 235 14.54 5.45 -18.38
CA VAL A 235 14.61 5.00 -16.97
C VAL A 235 14.19 3.53 -16.83
N MET A 236 13.16 3.10 -17.55
CA MET A 236 12.57 1.76 -17.40
C MET A 236 13.57 0.60 -17.58
N PRO A 237 14.51 0.63 -18.56
CA PRO A 237 15.52 -0.42 -18.65
C PRO A 237 16.38 -0.56 -17.40
N HIS A 238 16.70 0.55 -16.72
CA HIS A 238 17.42 0.53 -15.45
C HIS A 238 16.57 -0.05 -14.32
N VAL A 239 15.27 0.26 -14.29
CA VAL A 239 14.32 -0.33 -13.32
C VAL A 239 14.28 -1.84 -13.49
N LEU A 240 14.11 -2.32 -14.72
CA LEU A 240 14.09 -3.76 -15.04
C LEU A 240 15.41 -4.45 -14.70
N TYR A 241 16.54 -3.81 -15.03
CA TYR A 241 17.86 -4.30 -14.67
C TYR A 241 18.02 -4.47 -13.16
N TYR A 242 17.52 -3.51 -12.35
CA TYR A 242 17.57 -3.62 -10.90
C TYR A 242 16.68 -4.72 -10.36
N ILE A 243 15.46 -4.86 -10.88
CA ILE A 243 14.55 -5.94 -10.47
C ILE A 243 15.15 -7.31 -10.81
N TYR A 244 15.77 -7.43 -11.99
CA TYR A 244 16.39 -8.67 -12.43
C TYR A 244 17.61 -9.07 -11.58
N ASN A 245 18.48 -8.10 -11.28
CA ASN A 245 19.73 -8.35 -10.55
C ASN A 245 19.61 -8.21 -9.03
N ALA A 246 18.47 -7.78 -8.50
CA ALA A 246 18.23 -7.77 -7.06
C ALA A 246 18.16 -9.20 -6.52
N GLY A 247 18.69 -9.42 -5.34
CA GLY A 247 18.52 -10.67 -4.61
C GLY A 247 17.09 -10.94 -4.18
N GLY A 248 16.82 -12.14 -3.70
CA GLY A 248 15.54 -12.50 -3.11
C GLY A 248 14.39 -12.73 -4.08
N TYR A 249 13.19 -12.73 -3.58
CA TYR A 249 11.95 -13.02 -4.31
C TYR A 249 11.20 -11.72 -4.70
N PHE A 250 10.24 -11.85 -5.62
CA PHE A 250 9.31 -10.78 -6.00
C PHE A 250 7.94 -11.07 -5.35
N ASN A 251 7.49 -10.16 -4.49
CA ASN A 251 6.15 -10.27 -3.89
C ASN A 251 5.16 -9.44 -4.73
N SER A 252 4.49 -10.12 -5.65
CA SER A 252 3.57 -9.51 -6.61
C SER A 252 2.39 -8.78 -5.97
N VAL A 253 1.95 -9.21 -4.78
CA VAL A 253 0.85 -8.58 -4.03
C VAL A 253 1.21 -7.15 -3.59
N CYS A 254 2.48 -6.86 -3.39
CA CYS A 254 2.96 -5.54 -2.96
C CYS A 254 3.05 -4.50 -4.09
N SER A 255 2.98 -4.96 -5.34
CA SER A 255 2.96 -4.13 -6.55
C SER A 255 2.02 -4.78 -7.57
N PRO A 256 0.69 -4.81 -7.29
CA PRO A 256 -0.24 -5.71 -7.99
C PRO A 256 -0.21 -5.59 -9.50
N ALA A 257 -0.20 -4.36 -10.02
CA ALA A 257 -0.23 -4.14 -11.45
C ALA A 257 1.08 -4.59 -12.13
N PHE A 258 2.22 -4.34 -11.52
CA PHE A 258 3.52 -4.79 -12.01
C PHE A 258 3.72 -6.30 -11.75
N GLY A 259 3.24 -6.80 -10.63
CA GLY A 259 3.28 -8.21 -10.26
C GLY A 259 2.55 -9.08 -11.26
N ALA A 260 1.33 -8.72 -11.64
CA ALA A 260 0.56 -9.44 -12.67
C ALA A 260 1.31 -9.51 -14.02
N LEU A 261 2.03 -8.44 -14.39
CA LEU A 261 2.86 -8.44 -15.60
C LEU A 261 4.11 -9.32 -15.41
N TYR A 262 4.75 -9.25 -14.25
CA TYR A 262 5.97 -9.99 -13.94
C TYR A 262 5.72 -11.51 -13.91
N ASP A 263 4.69 -11.95 -13.20
CA ASP A 263 4.38 -13.37 -13.02
C ASP A 263 3.94 -14.05 -14.33
N ASN A 264 3.26 -13.31 -15.22
CA ASN A 264 2.78 -13.84 -16.50
C ASN A 264 3.83 -13.85 -17.61
N THR A 265 4.98 -13.21 -17.44
CA THR A 265 5.95 -13.08 -18.54
C THR A 265 7.08 -14.10 -18.51
N GLY A 266 7.39 -14.68 -17.37
CA GLY A 266 8.45 -15.68 -17.21
C GLY A 266 9.88 -15.21 -17.53
N SER A 267 10.05 -14.04 -18.16
CA SER A 267 11.35 -13.46 -18.49
C SER A 267 11.33 -11.93 -18.48
N THR A 268 12.48 -11.35 -18.17
CA THR A 268 12.66 -9.89 -18.12
C THR A 268 12.51 -9.26 -19.52
N GLU A 269 12.89 -9.98 -20.55
CA GLU A 269 12.76 -9.50 -21.93
C GLU A 269 11.30 -9.40 -22.35
N THR A 270 10.49 -10.43 -22.07
CA THR A 270 9.06 -10.42 -22.34
C THR A 270 8.36 -9.35 -21.53
N LEU A 271 8.71 -9.18 -20.25
CA LEU A 271 8.22 -8.09 -19.41
C LEU A 271 8.56 -6.72 -20.01
N GLY A 272 9.80 -6.52 -20.45
CA GLY A 272 10.22 -5.26 -21.09
C GLY A 272 9.43 -4.95 -22.36
N ARG A 273 9.19 -5.94 -23.21
CA ARG A 273 8.37 -5.78 -24.44
C ARG A 273 6.92 -5.41 -24.11
N LEU A 274 6.34 -6.04 -23.07
CA LEU A 274 4.97 -5.77 -22.65
C LEU A 274 4.84 -4.36 -22.08
N ILE A 275 5.77 -3.94 -21.22
CA ILE A 275 5.82 -2.57 -20.67
C ILE A 275 5.93 -1.55 -21.80
N PHE A 276 6.85 -1.77 -22.74
CA PHE A 276 6.99 -0.89 -23.91
C PHE A 276 5.70 -0.79 -24.73
N GLY A 277 4.98 -1.92 -24.92
CA GLY A 277 3.68 -1.94 -25.58
C GLY A 277 2.63 -1.11 -24.85
N ILE A 278 2.54 -1.27 -23.53
CA ILE A 278 1.61 -0.50 -22.67
C ILE A 278 1.93 0.99 -22.73
N GLU A 279 3.20 1.36 -22.60
CA GLU A 279 3.63 2.75 -22.68
C GLU A 279 3.34 3.37 -24.04
N SER A 280 3.60 2.62 -25.12
CA SER A 280 3.30 3.05 -26.49
C SER A 280 1.81 3.25 -26.71
N PHE A 281 0.98 2.42 -26.10
CA PHE A 281 -0.46 2.58 -26.14
C PHE A 281 -0.90 3.89 -25.47
N PHE A 282 -0.41 4.18 -24.29
CA PHE A 282 -0.78 5.40 -23.58
C PHE A 282 -0.30 6.67 -24.27
N ILE A 283 0.87 6.66 -24.92
CA ILE A 283 1.37 7.84 -25.62
C ILE A 283 0.54 8.21 -26.85
N MET A 284 -0.24 7.27 -27.41
CA MET A 284 -1.19 7.57 -28.47
C MET A 284 -2.27 8.57 -28.04
N ILE A 285 -2.59 8.62 -26.72
CA ILE A 285 -3.63 9.52 -26.20
C ILE A 285 -3.23 11.01 -26.41
N PRO A 286 -2.11 11.50 -25.84
CA PRO A 286 -1.72 12.89 -26.04
C PRO A 286 -1.40 13.22 -27.50
N ILE A 287 -0.84 12.27 -28.27
CA ILE A 287 -0.59 12.47 -29.69
C ILE A 287 -1.90 12.69 -30.45
N ALA A 288 -2.88 11.80 -30.28
CA ALA A 288 -4.19 11.94 -30.92
C ALA A 288 -4.89 13.25 -30.51
N CYS A 289 -4.80 13.61 -29.22
CA CYS A 289 -5.35 14.86 -28.70
C CYS A 289 -4.68 16.12 -29.29
N ILE A 290 -3.39 16.05 -29.64
CA ILE A 290 -2.69 17.15 -30.32
C ILE A 290 -3.10 17.24 -31.78
N VAL A 291 -3.15 16.10 -32.49
CA VAL A 291 -3.42 16.04 -33.94
C VAL A 291 -4.85 16.44 -34.24
N ILE A 292 -5.82 15.88 -33.51
CA ILE A 292 -7.25 16.10 -33.84
C ILE A 292 -7.75 17.41 -33.23
N ASN A 293 -7.27 17.77 -32.03
CA ASN A 293 -7.57 19.01 -31.31
C ASN A 293 -9.07 19.42 -31.23
N GLU A 294 -9.98 18.45 -31.39
CA GLU A 294 -11.40 18.64 -31.19
C GLU A 294 -11.79 18.17 -29.78
N LYS A 295 -12.39 19.04 -28.97
CA LYS A 295 -12.68 18.78 -27.56
C LYS A 295 -13.55 17.54 -27.36
N LYS A 296 -14.60 17.35 -28.19
CA LYS A 296 -15.50 16.21 -28.06
C LYS A 296 -14.79 14.88 -28.36
N PHE A 297 -14.01 14.86 -29.43
CA PHE A 297 -13.21 13.70 -29.79
C PHE A 297 -12.17 13.39 -28.74
N THR A 298 -11.38 14.38 -28.28
CA THR A 298 -10.34 14.17 -27.24
C THR A 298 -10.93 13.65 -25.94
N THR A 299 -12.12 14.12 -25.56
CA THR A 299 -12.81 13.63 -24.35
C THR A 299 -13.19 12.15 -24.50
N ILE A 300 -13.91 11.81 -25.57
CA ILE A 300 -14.40 10.43 -25.81
C ILE A 300 -13.20 9.47 -25.95
N PHE A 301 -12.21 9.86 -26.76
CA PHE A 301 -11.03 9.03 -26.99
C PHE A 301 -10.23 8.79 -25.71
N THR A 302 -9.95 9.82 -24.89
CA THR A 302 -9.22 9.69 -23.64
C THR A 302 -9.97 8.77 -22.66
N ILE A 303 -11.27 9.00 -22.46
CA ILE A 303 -12.08 8.17 -21.57
C ILE A 303 -12.12 6.71 -22.07
N ALA A 304 -12.31 6.49 -23.35
CA ALA A 304 -12.33 5.14 -23.92
C ALA A 304 -11.00 4.41 -23.73
N MET A 305 -9.88 5.06 -24.03
CA MET A 305 -8.54 4.47 -23.88
C MET A 305 -8.22 4.11 -22.43
N TYR A 306 -8.44 5.04 -21.49
CA TYR A 306 -8.24 4.75 -20.06
C TYR A 306 -9.23 3.69 -19.58
N GLY A 307 -10.48 3.71 -20.05
CA GLY A 307 -11.49 2.70 -19.73
C GLY A 307 -11.07 1.30 -20.19
N VAL A 308 -10.61 1.16 -21.42
CA VAL A 308 -10.10 -0.12 -21.94
C VAL A 308 -8.91 -0.62 -21.12
N MET A 309 -7.94 0.25 -20.83
CA MET A 309 -6.78 -0.13 -20.02
C MET A 309 -7.17 -0.51 -18.60
N TYR A 310 -8.11 0.21 -18.00
CA TYR A 310 -8.63 -0.14 -16.68
C TYR A 310 -9.28 -1.55 -16.70
N ILE A 311 -10.07 -1.86 -17.72
CA ILE A 311 -10.68 -3.19 -17.88
C ILE A 311 -9.61 -4.27 -18.04
N ILE A 312 -8.59 -4.06 -18.87
CA ILE A 312 -7.52 -5.03 -19.10
C ILE A 312 -6.73 -5.28 -17.80
N ILE A 313 -6.34 -4.22 -17.11
CA ILE A 313 -5.60 -4.33 -15.83
C ILE A 313 -6.45 -5.04 -14.77
N ASN A 314 -7.75 -4.74 -14.69
CA ASN A 314 -8.63 -5.42 -13.73
C ASN A 314 -8.82 -6.90 -14.06
N ILE A 315 -8.96 -7.27 -15.34
CA ILE A 315 -9.07 -8.68 -15.74
C ILE A 315 -7.79 -9.44 -15.39
N ALA A 316 -6.62 -8.87 -15.73
CA ALA A 316 -5.33 -9.48 -15.43
C ALA A 316 -5.08 -9.57 -13.92
N GLY A 317 -5.34 -8.50 -13.18
CA GLY A 317 -5.16 -8.46 -11.73
C GLY A 317 -6.15 -9.36 -10.98
N ARG A 318 -7.38 -9.49 -11.49
CA ARG A 318 -8.38 -10.39 -10.90
C ARG A 318 -7.97 -11.85 -11.02
N GLY A 319 -7.49 -12.28 -12.19
CA GLY A 319 -6.99 -13.64 -12.39
C GLY A 319 -5.92 -13.97 -11.35
N TYR A 320 -4.89 -13.14 -11.28
CA TYR A 320 -3.79 -13.29 -10.32
C TYR A 320 -4.27 -13.35 -8.85
N LEU A 321 -5.17 -12.45 -8.43
CA LEU A 321 -5.69 -12.42 -7.07
C LEU A 321 -6.57 -13.64 -6.74
N LEU A 322 -7.32 -14.16 -7.72
CA LEU A 322 -8.13 -15.36 -7.54
C LEU A 322 -7.25 -16.60 -7.41
N ASP A 323 -6.23 -16.73 -8.25
CA ASP A 323 -5.28 -17.85 -8.20
C ASP A 323 -4.53 -17.87 -6.86
N TYR A 324 -4.08 -16.70 -6.38
CA TYR A 324 -3.45 -16.55 -5.07
C TYR A 324 -4.40 -16.95 -3.93
N ARG A 325 -5.65 -16.48 -3.99
CA ARG A 325 -6.67 -16.82 -3.00
C ARG A 325 -6.99 -18.30 -3.02
N GLU A 326 -7.17 -18.89 -4.20
CA GLU A 326 -7.44 -20.33 -4.35
C GLU A 326 -6.29 -21.17 -3.79
N ALA A 327 -5.05 -20.79 -4.06
CA ALA A 327 -3.88 -21.46 -3.49
C ALA A 327 -3.89 -21.40 -1.96
N LEU A 328 -4.24 -20.24 -1.39
CA LEU A 328 -4.32 -20.03 0.05
C LEU A 328 -5.48 -20.81 0.68
N ASP A 329 -6.67 -20.74 0.08
CA ASP A 329 -7.86 -21.48 0.54
C ASP A 329 -7.59 -23.00 0.50
N ASN A 330 -7.00 -23.51 -0.56
CA ASN A 330 -6.61 -24.92 -0.70
C ASN A 330 -5.57 -25.37 0.34
N ARG A 331 -4.78 -24.45 0.89
CA ARG A 331 -3.80 -24.74 1.94
C ARG A 331 -4.43 -24.69 3.34
N LEU A 332 -5.26 -23.70 3.63
CA LEU A 332 -5.74 -23.39 4.97
C LEU A 332 -7.10 -24.02 5.31
N GLU A 333 -7.99 -24.19 4.34
CA GLU A 333 -9.32 -24.75 4.57
C GLU A 333 -9.30 -26.18 5.14
N PRO A 334 -8.40 -27.11 4.70
CA PRO A 334 -8.28 -28.40 5.34
C PRO A 334 -7.85 -28.30 6.81
N MET A 335 -6.90 -27.41 7.13
CA MET A 335 -6.45 -27.19 8.51
C MET A 335 -7.58 -26.65 9.38
N ARG A 336 -8.32 -25.65 8.86
CA ARG A 336 -9.50 -25.12 9.53
C ARG A 336 -10.52 -26.21 9.81
N THR A 337 -10.85 -27.03 8.83
CA THR A 337 -11.85 -28.11 8.96
C THR A 337 -11.44 -29.11 10.04
N ILE A 338 -10.16 -29.49 10.10
CA ILE A 338 -9.63 -30.40 11.13
C ILE A 338 -9.78 -29.77 12.52
N ILE A 339 -9.35 -28.53 12.69
CA ILE A 339 -9.39 -27.84 13.98
C ILE A 339 -10.85 -27.65 14.45
N GLU A 340 -11.74 -27.19 13.58
CA GLU A 340 -13.16 -26.95 13.92
C GLU A 340 -13.97 -28.23 14.11
N SER A 341 -13.43 -29.41 13.78
CA SER A 341 -14.06 -30.68 14.09
C SER A 341 -14.09 -30.99 15.61
N GLU A 342 -13.23 -30.32 16.38
CA GLU A 342 -13.20 -30.42 17.84
C GLU A 342 -13.66 -29.10 18.47
N GLU A 343 -14.74 -29.14 19.23
CA GLU A 343 -15.27 -27.95 19.92
C GLU A 343 -14.29 -27.45 20.98
N ASN A 344 -13.96 -26.16 20.94
CA ASN A 344 -12.99 -25.50 21.84
C ASN A 344 -11.56 -26.08 21.76
N ALA A 345 -11.14 -26.55 20.59
CA ALA A 345 -9.79 -27.03 20.37
C ALA A 345 -8.76 -25.94 20.77
N LYS A 346 -7.75 -26.34 21.54
CA LYS A 346 -6.60 -25.49 21.79
C LYS A 346 -5.67 -25.55 20.59
N VAL A 347 -5.26 -24.40 20.09
CA VAL A 347 -4.41 -24.29 18.91
C VAL A 347 -3.18 -23.46 19.25
N TYR A 348 -2.02 -24.00 18.98
CA TYR A 348 -0.74 -23.32 19.18
C TYR A 348 -0.03 -23.17 17.85
N TYR A 349 0.75 -22.12 17.72
CA TYR A 349 1.70 -21.93 16.62
C TYR A 349 3.11 -21.88 17.18
N LEU A 350 3.91 -22.90 16.86
CA LEU A 350 5.30 -22.97 17.24
C LEU A 350 6.16 -22.18 16.25
N CYS A 351 6.74 -21.07 16.70
CA CYS A 351 7.49 -20.13 15.87
C CYS A 351 8.80 -19.75 16.56
N GLU A 352 9.94 -20.27 16.08
CA GLU A 352 11.27 -19.92 16.62
C GLU A 352 11.82 -18.60 16.06
N SER A 353 11.57 -18.24 14.81
CA SER A 353 12.26 -17.10 14.19
C SER A 353 11.51 -16.34 13.12
N ILE A 354 10.74 -17.01 12.27
CA ILE A 354 10.04 -16.40 11.12
C ILE A 354 8.58 -16.82 11.19
N ARG A 355 7.71 -15.83 11.25
CA ARG A 355 6.28 -16.02 11.26
C ARG A 355 5.75 -16.25 9.84
N ASP A 356 4.91 -17.27 9.67
CA ASP A 356 4.12 -17.45 8.45
C ASP A 356 2.83 -16.60 8.51
N ASP A 357 2.67 -15.66 7.57
CA ASP A 357 1.47 -14.81 7.47
C ASP A 357 0.17 -15.63 7.35
N SER A 358 0.25 -16.91 6.94
CA SER A 358 -0.90 -17.81 6.84
C SER A 358 -1.56 -18.09 8.18
N VAL A 359 -0.80 -18.03 9.28
CA VAL A 359 -1.35 -18.21 10.64
C VAL A 359 -2.34 -17.11 10.99
N GLU A 360 -2.08 -15.87 10.58
CA GLU A 360 -3.02 -14.77 10.81
C GLU A 360 -4.32 -14.96 10.02
N ILE A 361 -4.19 -15.45 8.78
CA ILE A 361 -5.34 -15.72 7.92
C ILE A 361 -6.13 -16.90 8.47
N LEU A 362 -5.45 -17.97 8.92
CA LEU A 362 -6.09 -19.11 9.56
C LEU A 362 -6.82 -18.67 10.85
N GLN A 363 -6.19 -17.82 11.68
CA GLN A 363 -6.86 -17.27 12.87
C GLN A 363 -8.13 -16.50 12.51
N TYR A 364 -8.10 -15.74 11.41
CA TYR A 364 -9.30 -15.05 10.92
C TYR A 364 -10.39 -16.03 10.45
N MET A 365 -10.01 -17.19 9.92
CA MET A 365 -10.94 -18.22 9.47
C MET A 365 -11.51 -19.07 10.61
N LEU A 366 -10.82 -19.16 11.77
CA LEU A 366 -11.27 -19.92 12.93
C LEU A 366 -12.26 -19.14 13.77
N TYR A 367 -13.47 -19.64 13.95
CA TYR A 367 -14.53 -19.00 14.72
C TYR A 367 -14.53 -19.40 16.20
N SER A 368 -14.18 -20.64 16.49
CA SER A 368 -14.31 -21.24 17.83
C SER A 368 -12.98 -21.32 18.59
N SER A 369 -11.87 -21.28 17.90
CA SER A 369 -10.54 -21.51 18.46
C SER A 369 -9.64 -20.31 18.26
N LYS A 370 -8.81 -20.03 19.28
CA LYS A 370 -7.79 -18.99 19.24
C LYS A 370 -6.42 -19.63 19.10
N ILE A 371 -5.63 -19.18 18.11
CA ILE A 371 -4.25 -19.61 17.96
C ILE A 371 -3.38 -18.83 18.96
N GLN A 372 -2.63 -19.55 19.74
CA GLN A 372 -1.65 -18.97 20.68
C GLN A 372 -0.24 -19.24 20.15
N VAL A 373 0.57 -18.18 20.02
CA VAL A 373 1.95 -18.31 19.58
C VAL A 373 2.81 -18.73 20.75
N VAL A 374 3.67 -19.73 20.55
CA VAL A 374 4.63 -20.26 21.52
C VAL A 374 6.00 -20.36 20.86
N GLU A 375 7.07 -20.19 21.63
CA GLU A 375 8.45 -20.30 21.15
C GLU A 375 9.00 -21.70 21.33
N ASP A 376 8.49 -22.43 22.34
CA ASP A 376 8.93 -23.79 22.70
C ASP A 376 7.73 -24.69 22.92
N GLU A 377 7.90 -25.98 22.65
CA GLU A 377 6.89 -27.02 22.87
C GLU A 377 6.49 -27.15 24.34
N THR A 378 7.37 -26.77 25.25
CA THR A 378 7.10 -26.81 26.71
C THR A 378 6.04 -25.80 27.16
N GLU A 379 5.77 -24.78 26.34
CA GLU A 379 4.72 -23.81 26.59
C GLU A 379 3.31 -24.32 26.22
N VAL A 380 3.23 -25.44 25.52
CA VAL A 380 1.96 -26.06 25.17
C VAL A 380 1.27 -26.60 26.42
N THR A 381 0.11 -26.08 26.74
CA THR A 381 -0.63 -26.43 27.95
C THR A 381 -1.84 -27.31 27.63
N GLY A 382 -2.01 -28.38 28.40
CA GLY A 382 -3.14 -29.32 28.30
C GLY A 382 -2.71 -30.69 27.80
N ASP A 383 -3.65 -31.64 27.88
CA ASP A 383 -3.39 -33.04 27.54
C ASP A 383 -3.51 -33.30 26.04
N ALA A 384 -4.27 -32.46 25.33
CA ALA A 384 -4.42 -32.51 23.88
C ALA A 384 -4.52 -31.08 23.29
N ALA A 385 -3.91 -30.89 22.13
CA ALA A 385 -3.93 -29.62 21.40
C ALA A 385 -3.61 -29.82 19.91
N TYR A 386 -3.88 -28.80 19.10
CA TYR A 386 -3.33 -28.70 17.74
C TYR A 386 -2.11 -27.80 17.74
N ILE A 387 -1.05 -28.22 17.05
CA ILE A 387 0.16 -27.45 16.88
C ILE A 387 0.39 -27.20 15.40
N LEU A 388 0.45 -25.92 15.03
CA LEU A 388 0.91 -25.47 13.72
C LEU A 388 2.42 -25.24 13.81
N SER A 389 3.19 -25.70 12.82
CA SER A 389 4.63 -25.46 12.75
C SER A 389 5.08 -25.36 11.30
N ASP A 390 6.09 -24.54 11.03
CA ASP A 390 6.83 -24.48 9.77
C ASP A 390 7.96 -25.53 9.71
N LYS A 391 8.16 -26.28 10.79
CA LYS A 391 9.19 -27.32 10.91
C LYS A 391 8.58 -28.66 11.25
N MET A 392 9.30 -29.70 10.87
CA MET A 392 8.97 -31.05 11.31
C MET A 392 9.34 -31.20 12.78
N ILE A 393 8.32 -31.42 13.63
CA ILE A 393 8.51 -31.69 15.05
C ILE A 393 8.95 -33.13 15.22
N VAL A 394 10.04 -33.35 15.95
CA VAL A 394 10.52 -34.70 16.27
C VAL A 394 9.88 -35.12 17.61
N ALA A 395 9.25 -36.28 17.62
CA ALA A 395 8.65 -36.83 18.84
C ALA A 395 9.69 -36.91 19.98
N ASN A 396 9.27 -36.53 21.17
CA ASN A 396 10.05 -36.71 22.40
C ASN A 396 9.34 -37.74 23.30
N ASP A 397 10.01 -38.15 24.40
CA ASP A 397 9.46 -39.18 25.28
C ASP A 397 8.20 -38.73 26.06
N ASP A 398 7.93 -37.44 26.11
CA ASP A 398 6.86 -36.84 26.91
C ASP A 398 5.58 -36.52 26.09
N ALA A 399 5.65 -36.61 24.75
CA ALA A 399 4.53 -36.22 23.89
C ALA A 399 4.50 -36.98 22.55
N ILE A 400 3.29 -37.22 22.08
CA ILE A 400 3.02 -37.79 20.75
C ILE A 400 2.53 -36.69 19.83
N TYR A 401 3.16 -36.59 18.65
CA TYR A 401 2.82 -35.63 17.61
C TYR A 401 2.32 -36.40 16.38
N ASN A 402 1.05 -36.39 16.17
CA ASN A 402 0.43 -37.01 14.99
C ASN A 402 0.26 -35.96 13.89
N VAL A 403 0.90 -36.14 12.74
CA VAL A 403 0.71 -35.24 11.58
C VAL A 403 -0.70 -35.42 11.04
N MET A 404 -1.53 -34.39 11.21
CA MET A 404 -2.91 -34.38 10.72
C MET A 404 -2.99 -33.81 9.30
N TYR A 405 -2.12 -32.86 8.98
CA TYR A 405 -2.04 -32.25 7.66
C TYR A 405 -0.65 -31.65 7.41
N GLN A 406 -0.21 -31.72 6.15
CA GLN A 406 1.06 -31.14 5.71
C GLN A 406 0.90 -30.60 4.30
N ARG A 407 1.27 -29.34 4.07
CA ARG A 407 1.35 -28.75 2.75
C ARG A 407 2.26 -27.52 2.75
N ASP A 408 3.07 -27.38 1.69
CA ASP A 408 3.93 -26.21 1.42
C ASP A 408 4.78 -25.76 2.63
N GLY A 409 5.34 -26.75 3.35
CA GLY A 409 6.21 -26.51 4.51
C GLY A 409 5.48 -26.15 5.81
N VAL A 410 4.14 -26.16 5.83
CA VAL A 410 3.36 -26.01 7.06
C VAL A 410 2.75 -27.33 7.47
N TYR A 411 2.90 -27.63 8.75
CA TYR A 411 2.44 -28.86 9.37
C TYR A 411 1.36 -28.54 10.41
N LEU A 412 0.31 -29.34 10.45
CA LEU A 412 -0.67 -29.37 11.54
C LEU A 412 -0.52 -30.69 12.26
N TYR A 413 -0.14 -30.64 13.54
CA TYR A 413 -0.02 -31.80 14.40
C TYR A 413 -1.19 -31.86 15.37
N LYS A 414 -1.61 -33.07 15.71
CA LYS A 414 -2.35 -33.31 16.94
C LYS A 414 -1.35 -33.73 18.01
N TYR A 415 -1.27 -32.92 19.06
CA TYR A 415 -0.42 -33.11 20.23
C TYR A 415 -1.22 -33.86 21.30
N GLU A 416 -0.65 -34.93 21.87
CA GLU A 416 -1.18 -35.66 23.02
C GLU A 416 -0.05 -35.88 24.00
N ARG A 417 -0.26 -35.49 25.26
CA ARG A 417 0.74 -35.68 26.31
C ARG A 417 0.74 -37.16 26.72
N VAL A 418 1.93 -37.75 26.86
CA VAL A 418 2.10 -39.10 27.39
C VAL A 418 2.07 -39.01 28.92
N ASN A 419 1.03 -39.57 29.56
CA ASN A 419 0.87 -39.58 31.01
C ASN A 419 1.71 -40.70 31.66
#